data_fc59f1bd4038a92274624f003f60d6a4
#
_entry.id   fc59f1bd4038a92274624f003f60d6a4
#
_cell.length_a   1.000
_cell.length_b   1.000
_cell.length_c   1.000
_cell.angle_alpha   90.00
_cell.angle_beta   90.00
_cell.angle_gamma   90.00
#
_symmetry.space_group_name_H-M   'P 1'
#
loop_
_entity.id
_entity.type
_entity.pdbx_description
1 polymer ?
#
loop_
_entity_poly.entity_id
_entity_poly.type
_entity_poly.pdbx_seq_one_letter_code
_entity_poly.pdbx_strand_id
1 'polypeptide(L)'
;MQVMYERCAGLDVHKKTVVACVVTPVGQEIRTFSTMTIDLLGLSDWLLACGCTHVAMESTGDYWKPVFNMLEGSFEVLLVNAQHVKAVPGRKTDVKDAAWLAELLQHGLLRASFIPPVAQRELRDLTRYRSTFIRERTTLVNRVQKLLEDANIKLAAVASDIMGVSGRAMLAALLAGHADPQALADLAKGRLRSKRDQLAKALDGRVKPHHRFVLTELLCQIDSLDETIARFDIQIEEISTPFEAAISLLDTIPGVARPTAEMIVAEIGADMSRFPSADHLASWAGVSPGNHESAGKRTSGKTRKGNRFLRTVLVQAAHAAARTRSTYLSAQYRRLATRRGKKRAIMAVAHSILIMAYYMIQRQEPYREAGGDFFDQLQPEDTARRLVKRLEHLGYHVTLQSSSTEAMP
;
A
#
# COMPACT_ATOMS: atom_id res chain seq x y z
N MET A 1 -41.64 -6.67 -5.34
CA MET A 1 -40.42 -5.99 -5.88
C MET A 1 -40.32 -6.39 -7.36
N GLN A 2 -39.75 -5.50 -8.17
CA GLN A 2 -39.51 -5.82 -9.59
C GLN A 2 -38.33 -6.82 -9.68
N VAL A 3 -38.52 -7.88 -10.49
CA VAL A 3 -37.47 -8.85 -10.78
C VAL A 3 -36.54 -8.23 -11.83
N MET A 4 -35.25 -8.17 -11.54
CA MET A 4 -34.21 -7.64 -12.42
C MET A 4 -33.50 -8.77 -13.18
N TYR A 5 -33.26 -9.89 -12.52
CA TYR A 5 -32.62 -11.06 -13.08
C TYR A 5 -33.53 -12.29 -12.88
N GLU A 6 -34.14 -12.78 -13.96
CA GLU A 6 -35.09 -13.92 -13.88
C GLU A 6 -34.39 -15.24 -13.54
N ARG A 7 -33.11 -15.39 -13.95
CA ARG A 7 -32.27 -16.59 -13.74
C ARG A 7 -30.94 -16.19 -13.19
N CYS A 8 -30.76 -16.42 -11.90
CA CYS A 8 -29.54 -16.05 -11.20
C CYS A 8 -29.23 -17.01 -10.06
N ALA A 9 -28.03 -16.91 -9.51
CA ALA A 9 -27.61 -17.76 -8.40
C ALA A 9 -26.90 -16.97 -7.29
N GLY A 10 -27.09 -17.42 -6.05
CA GLY A 10 -26.33 -17.00 -4.88
C GLY A 10 -25.45 -18.13 -4.38
N LEU A 11 -24.20 -17.83 -4.07
CA LEU A 11 -23.22 -18.79 -3.59
C LEU A 11 -22.73 -18.42 -2.18
N ASP A 12 -22.86 -19.36 -1.26
CA ASP A 12 -22.22 -19.30 0.05
C ASP A 12 -20.96 -20.16 0.04
N VAL A 13 -19.80 -19.51 0.10
CA VAL A 13 -18.50 -20.14 -0.14
C VAL A 13 -17.77 -20.40 1.17
N HIS A 14 -17.48 -21.66 1.45
CA HIS A 14 -16.69 -22.11 2.59
C HIS A 14 -15.37 -22.76 2.13
N LYS A 15 -14.51 -23.11 3.08
CA LYS A 15 -13.21 -23.76 2.77
C LYS A 15 -13.33 -25.07 2.00
N LYS A 16 -14.36 -25.89 2.29
CA LYS A 16 -14.52 -27.24 1.72
C LYS A 16 -15.74 -27.38 0.83
N THR A 17 -16.68 -26.48 0.91
CA THR A 17 -17.99 -26.59 0.24
C THR A 17 -18.45 -25.24 -0.29
N VAL A 18 -19.22 -25.29 -1.36
CA VAL A 18 -19.97 -24.18 -1.91
C VAL A 18 -21.45 -24.57 -1.91
N VAL A 19 -22.25 -23.85 -1.14
CA VAL A 19 -23.73 -23.98 -1.20
C VAL A 19 -24.21 -23.00 -2.25
N ALA A 20 -24.86 -23.51 -3.29
CA ALA A 20 -25.39 -22.75 -4.40
C ALA A 20 -26.91 -22.78 -4.41
N CYS A 21 -27.54 -21.65 -4.53
CA CYS A 21 -28.97 -21.50 -4.71
C CYS A 21 -29.25 -20.85 -6.07
N VAL A 22 -29.94 -21.55 -6.95
CA VAL A 22 -30.41 -21.03 -8.23
C VAL A 22 -31.86 -20.61 -8.10
N VAL A 23 -32.20 -19.44 -8.63
CA VAL A 23 -33.55 -18.90 -8.73
C VAL A 23 -33.91 -18.80 -10.20
N THR A 24 -35.06 -19.34 -10.55
CA THR A 24 -35.64 -19.30 -11.91
C THR A 24 -37.13 -18.95 -11.85
N PRO A 25 -37.80 -18.62 -12.95
CA PRO A 25 -39.26 -18.41 -12.97
C PRO A 25 -40.07 -19.61 -12.50
N VAL A 26 -39.50 -20.82 -12.56
CA VAL A 26 -40.18 -22.08 -12.18
C VAL A 26 -40.03 -22.40 -10.71
N GLY A 27 -39.07 -21.77 -10.02
CA GLY A 27 -38.79 -22.01 -8.60
C GLY A 27 -37.30 -21.86 -8.23
N GLN A 28 -37.00 -22.39 -7.07
CA GLN A 28 -35.67 -22.30 -6.43
C GLN A 28 -35.12 -23.72 -6.21
N GLU A 29 -33.84 -23.91 -6.54
CA GLU A 29 -33.11 -25.16 -6.29
C GLU A 29 -31.80 -24.87 -5.52
N ILE A 30 -31.49 -25.69 -4.52
CA ILE A 30 -30.25 -25.59 -3.73
C ILE A 30 -29.45 -26.87 -3.89
N ARG A 31 -28.17 -26.72 -4.24
CA ARG A 31 -27.18 -27.82 -4.27
C ARG A 31 -25.92 -27.45 -3.51
N THR A 32 -25.23 -28.45 -3.02
CA THR A 32 -23.93 -28.29 -2.36
C THR A 32 -22.86 -29.01 -3.19
N PHE A 33 -21.78 -28.30 -3.46
CA PHE A 33 -20.63 -28.77 -4.21
C PHE A 33 -19.39 -28.76 -3.31
N SER A 34 -18.42 -29.62 -3.57
CA SER A 34 -17.10 -29.46 -2.95
C SER A 34 -16.29 -28.35 -3.64
N THR A 35 -15.22 -27.90 -3.00
CA THR A 35 -14.32 -26.89 -3.60
C THR A 35 -13.22 -27.50 -4.48
N MET A 36 -13.33 -28.78 -4.81
CA MET A 36 -12.42 -29.44 -5.76
C MET A 36 -12.76 -29.01 -7.19
N THR A 37 -11.73 -28.93 -8.04
CA THR A 37 -11.87 -28.42 -9.42
C THR A 37 -12.99 -29.10 -10.21
N ILE A 38 -13.09 -30.44 -10.12
CA ILE A 38 -14.12 -31.23 -10.83
C ILE A 38 -15.53 -30.83 -10.38
N ASP A 39 -15.72 -30.59 -9.08
CA ASP A 39 -17.01 -30.22 -8.52
C ASP A 39 -17.36 -28.75 -8.82
N LEU A 40 -16.36 -27.86 -8.89
CA LEU A 40 -16.57 -26.48 -9.33
C LEU A 40 -16.91 -26.39 -10.83
N LEU A 41 -16.33 -27.24 -11.66
CA LEU A 41 -16.77 -27.41 -13.07
C LEU A 41 -18.19 -27.89 -13.13
N GLY A 42 -18.57 -28.92 -12.34
CA GLY A 42 -19.93 -29.39 -12.23
C GLY A 42 -20.93 -28.33 -11.74
N LEU A 43 -20.46 -27.42 -10.82
CA LEU A 43 -21.26 -26.25 -10.44
C LEU A 43 -21.47 -25.30 -11.63
N SER A 44 -20.42 -25.01 -12.40
CA SER A 44 -20.53 -24.17 -13.61
C SER A 44 -21.50 -24.75 -14.63
N ASP A 45 -21.38 -26.07 -14.93
CA ASP A 45 -22.27 -26.77 -15.88
C ASP A 45 -23.72 -26.74 -15.40
N TRP A 46 -23.96 -26.95 -14.11
CA TRP A 46 -25.31 -26.89 -13.55
C TRP A 46 -25.91 -25.48 -13.64
N LEU A 47 -25.12 -24.43 -13.33
CA LEU A 47 -25.58 -23.05 -13.47
C LEU A 47 -25.91 -22.68 -14.92
N LEU A 48 -25.09 -23.15 -15.88
CA LEU A 48 -25.35 -22.97 -17.32
C LEU A 48 -26.62 -23.69 -17.76
N ALA A 49 -26.80 -24.94 -17.32
CA ALA A 49 -28.00 -25.73 -17.61
C ALA A 49 -29.32 -25.09 -17.09
N CYS A 50 -29.24 -24.39 -15.96
CA CYS A 50 -30.34 -23.59 -15.39
C CYS A 50 -30.56 -22.26 -16.14
N GLY A 51 -29.67 -21.89 -17.05
CA GLY A 51 -29.71 -20.63 -17.79
C GLY A 51 -29.36 -19.39 -16.94
N CYS A 52 -28.59 -19.57 -15.87
CA CYS A 52 -28.13 -18.45 -15.07
C CYS A 52 -27.19 -17.54 -15.87
N THR A 53 -27.34 -16.24 -15.70
CA THR A 53 -26.48 -15.22 -16.32
C THR A 53 -25.64 -14.49 -15.26
N HIS A 54 -26.16 -14.35 -14.05
CA HIS A 54 -25.58 -13.62 -12.95
C HIS A 54 -25.42 -14.52 -11.73
N VAL A 55 -24.29 -14.37 -11.04
CA VAL A 55 -23.94 -15.12 -9.83
C VAL A 55 -23.45 -14.17 -8.74
N ALA A 56 -24.04 -14.22 -7.56
CA ALA A 56 -23.55 -13.45 -6.41
C ALA A 56 -22.84 -14.35 -5.41
N MET A 57 -21.71 -13.89 -4.87
CA MET A 57 -20.99 -14.56 -3.77
C MET A 57 -20.44 -13.57 -2.76
N GLU A 58 -20.34 -14.01 -1.50
CA GLU A 58 -19.77 -13.19 -0.42
C GLU A 58 -18.25 -13.24 -0.39
N SER A 59 -17.59 -12.09 -0.16
CA SER A 59 -16.14 -11.97 -0.06
C SER A 59 -15.59 -12.42 1.31
N THR A 60 -15.78 -13.70 1.66
CA THR A 60 -15.32 -14.26 2.93
C THR A 60 -13.89 -14.82 2.79
N GLY A 61 -12.93 -14.15 3.43
CA GLY A 61 -11.51 -14.53 3.36
C GLY A 61 -10.98 -14.62 1.93
N ASP A 62 -10.21 -15.70 1.63
CA ASP A 62 -9.65 -15.98 0.30
C ASP A 62 -10.39 -17.11 -0.44
N TYR A 63 -11.39 -17.74 0.19
CA TYR A 63 -12.05 -18.94 -0.36
C TYR A 63 -12.89 -18.67 -1.61
N TRP A 64 -13.34 -17.44 -1.79
CA TRP A 64 -14.12 -17.04 -2.97
C TRP A 64 -13.28 -17.00 -4.26
N LYS A 65 -11.95 -16.79 -4.17
CA LYS A 65 -11.07 -16.62 -5.35
C LYS A 65 -11.11 -17.82 -6.32
N PRO A 66 -10.91 -19.08 -5.89
CA PRO A 66 -11.00 -20.21 -6.80
C PRO A 66 -12.35 -20.33 -7.48
N VAL A 67 -13.45 -20.11 -6.74
CA VAL A 67 -14.80 -20.16 -7.28
C VAL A 67 -15.02 -19.05 -8.31
N PHE A 68 -14.60 -17.83 -7.98
CA PHE A 68 -14.67 -16.70 -8.90
C PHE A 68 -13.91 -16.97 -10.21
N ASN A 69 -12.66 -17.43 -10.11
CA ASN A 69 -11.81 -17.68 -11.27
C ASN A 69 -12.39 -18.78 -12.19
N MET A 70 -13.17 -19.72 -11.65
CA MET A 70 -13.85 -20.75 -12.45
C MET A 70 -15.11 -20.23 -13.15
N LEU A 71 -15.78 -19.23 -12.58
CA LEU A 71 -17.06 -18.75 -13.05
C LEU A 71 -16.98 -17.47 -13.89
N GLU A 72 -15.92 -16.64 -13.72
CA GLU A 72 -15.81 -15.31 -14.36
C GLU A 72 -15.83 -15.33 -15.90
N GLY A 73 -15.48 -16.45 -16.52
CA GLY A 73 -15.53 -16.60 -17.98
C GLY A 73 -16.92 -16.88 -18.57
N SER A 74 -17.86 -17.35 -17.74
CA SER A 74 -19.17 -17.82 -18.17
C SER A 74 -20.33 -17.01 -17.60
N PHE A 75 -20.12 -16.31 -16.50
CA PHE A 75 -21.16 -15.58 -15.77
C PHE A 75 -20.72 -14.16 -15.41
N GLU A 76 -21.68 -13.26 -15.23
CA GLU A 76 -21.45 -12.00 -14.53
C GLU A 76 -21.44 -12.27 -13.03
N VAL A 77 -20.23 -12.27 -12.43
CA VAL A 77 -20.04 -12.63 -11.02
C VAL A 77 -19.96 -11.39 -10.16
N LEU A 78 -20.92 -11.22 -9.25
CA LEU A 78 -20.97 -10.15 -8.27
C LEU A 78 -20.36 -10.60 -6.95
N LEU A 79 -19.15 -10.15 -6.65
CA LEU A 79 -18.57 -10.33 -5.32
C LEU A 79 -19.12 -9.25 -4.38
N VAL A 80 -19.79 -9.64 -3.31
CA VAL A 80 -20.44 -8.70 -2.39
C VAL A 80 -19.77 -8.68 -1.01
N ASN A 81 -19.78 -7.51 -0.38
CA ASN A 81 -19.24 -7.37 0.96
C ASN A 81 -20.25 -7.85 2.00
N ALA A 82 -19.82 -8.74 2.90
CA ALA A 82 -20.63 -9.27 4.01
C ALA A 82 -21.34 -8.19 4.85
N GLN A 83 -20.71 -7.04 5.06
CA GLN A 83 -21.29 -5.94 5.82
C GLN A 83 -22.47 -5.28 5.10
N HIS A 84 -22.44 -5.22 3.77
CA HIS A 84 -23.53 -4.70 2.96
C HIS A 84 -24.73 -5.66 2.95
N VAL A 85 -24.46 -6.96 2.80
CA VAL A 85 -25.50 -8.00 2.84
C VAL A 85 -26.22 -8.01 4.20
N LYS A 86 -25.47 -7.87 5.29
CA LYS A 86 -26.02 -7.79 6.65
C LYS A 86 -26.85 -6.52 6.94
N ALA A 87 -26.60 -5.45 6.19
CA ALA A 87 -27.30 -4.18 6.37
C ALA A 87 -28.66 -4.13 5.66
N VAL A 88 -28.97 -5.08 4.77
CA VAL A 88 -30.27 -5.16 4.11
C VAL A 88 -31.29 -5.73 5.08
N PRO A 89 -32.43 -5.04 5.38
CA PRO A 89 -33.45 -5.53 6.29
C PRO A 89 -34.08 -6.83 5.78
N GLY A 90 -34.10 -7.86 6.61
CA GLY A 90 -34.68 -9.16 6.28
C GLY A 90 -34.38 -10.21 7.34
N ARG A 91 -35.08 -11.35 7.31
CA ARG A 91 -34.83 -12.48 8.22
C ARG A 91 -33.67 -13.33 7.69
N LYS A 92 -32.53 -13.28 8.37
CA LYS A 92 -31.40 -14.16 8.15
C LYS A 92 -31.55 -15.43 8.98
N THR A 93 -31.46 -16.61 8.34
CA THR A 93 -31.31 -17.91 9.02
C THR A 93 -30.11 -18.63 8.42
N ASP A 94 -29.29 -19.27 9.23
CA ASP A 94 -27.96 -19.84 8.85
C ASP A 94 -28.01 -20.86 7.69
N VAL A 95 -29.16 -21.46 7.40
CA VAL A 95 -29.35 -22.42 6.26
C VAL A 95 -29.63 -21.73 4.94
N LYS A 96 -29.76 -20.39 4.91
CA LYS A 96 -30.28 -19.64 3.75
C LYS A 96 -29.36 -18.54 3.21
N ASP A 97 -28.06 -18.56 3.54
CA ASP A 97 -27.16 -17.48 3.09
C ASP A 97 -27.08 -17.47 1.53
N ALA A 98 -26.96 -18.62 0.88
CA ALA A 98 -26.98 -18.72 -0.58
C ALA A 98 -28.34 -18.29 -1.18
N ALA A 99 -29.46 -18.73 -0.56
CA ALA A 99 -30.82 -18.37 -1.02
C ALA A 99 -31.07 -16.86 -0.84
N TRP A 100 -30.61 -16.28 0.27
CA TRP A 100 -30.72 -14.85 0.53
C TRP A 100 -29.91 -14.02 -0.49
N LEU A 101 -28.69 -14.47 -0.82
CA LEU A 101 -27.89 -13.82 -1.85
C LEU A 101 -28.55 -13.89 -3.22
N ALA A 102 -29.14 -15.03 -3.58
CA ALA A 102 -29.87 -15.19 -4.83
C ALA A 102 -31.10 -14.27 -4.90
N GLU A 103 -31.87 -14.16 -3.82
CA GLU A 103 -33.03 -13.27 -3.72
C GLU A 103 -32.66 -11.81 -3.86
N LEU A 104 -31.61 -11.38 -3.12
CA LEU A 104 -31.11 -10.02 -3.22
C LEU A 104 -30.58 -9.70 -4.63
N LEU A 105 -29.89 -10.66 -5.27
CA LEU A 105 -29.41 -10.52 -6.64
C LEU A 105 -30.58 -10.40 -7.60
N GLN A 106 -31.59 -11.29 -7.50
CA GLN A 106 -32.78 -11.28 -8.33
C GLN A 106 -33.47 -9.91 -8.39
N HIS A 107 -33.43 -9.18 -7.27
CA HIS A 107 -34.06 -7.85 -7.15
C HIS A 107 -33.09 -6.69 -7.36
N GLY A 108 -31.82 -6.93 -7.75
CA GLY A 108 -30.82 -5.87 -7.98
C GLY A 108 -30.40 -5.11 -6.72
N LEU A 109 -30.56 -5.71 -5.54
CA LEU A 109 -30.26 -5.06 -4.24
C LEU A 109 -28.80 -5.19 -3.80
N LEU A 110 -27.99 -5.92 -4.58
CA LEU A 110 -26.59 -6.14 -4.26
C LEU A 110 -25.69 -5.08 -4.92
N ARG A 111 -24.70 -4.63 -4.17
CA ARG A 111 -23.61 -3.80 -4.69
C ARG A 111 -22.37 -4.66 -4.88
N ALA A 112 -21.91 -4.80 -6.11
CA ALA A 112 -20.68 -5.51 -6.42
C ALA A 112 -19.47 -4.79 -5.84
N SER A 113 -18.57 -5.57 -5.24
CA SER A 113 -17.21 -5.15 -4.96
C SER A 113 -16.41 -5.15 -6.25
N PHE A 114 -15.50 -4.17 -6.38
CA PHE A 114 -14.63 -4.14 -7.54
C PHE A 114 -13.62 -5.30 -7.51
N ILE A 115 -13.61 -6.13 -8.54
CA ILE A 115 -12.60 -7.15 -8.80
C ILE A 115 -11.78 -6.70 -10.00
N PRO A 116 -10.45 -6.57 -9.84
CA PRO A 116 -9.58 -6.16 -10.95
C PRO A 116 -9.52 -7.20 -12.05
N PRO A 117 -9.18 -6.81 -13.30
CA PRO A 117 -8.86 -7.76 -14.37
C PRO A 117 -7.70 -8.69 -13.99
N VAL A 118 -7.59 -9.84 -14.67
CA VAL A 118 -6.58 -10.87 -14.39
C VAL A 118 -5.17 -10.29 -14.28
N ALA A 119 -4.71 -9.56 -15.29
CA ALA A 119 -3.37 -8.98 -15.30
C ALA A 119 -3.10 -8.08 -14.08
N GLN A 120 -4.10 -7.30 -13.64
CA GLN A 120 -3.96 -6.47 -12.43
C GLN A 120 -3.98 -7.31 -11.16
N ARG A 121 -4.75 -8.42 -11.11
CA ARG A 121 -4.74 -9.34 -9.95
C ARG A 121 -3.38 -10.01 -9.79
N GLU A 122 -2.79 -10.48 -10.87
CA GLU A 122 -1.46 -11.10 -10.89
C GLU A 122 -0.38 -10.12 -10.43
N LEU A 123 -0.34 -8.92 -10.99
CA LEU A 123 0.57 -7.86 -10.57
C LEU A 123 0.38 -7.51 -9.08
N ARG A 124 -0.86 -7.45 -8.61
CA ARG A 124 -1.20 -7.18 -7.20
C ARG A 124 -0.69 -8.27 -6.27
N ASP A 125 -0.83 -9.52 -6.63
CA ASP A 125 -0.36 -10.63 -5.82
C ASP A 125 1.16 -10.62 -5.73
N LEU A 126 1.88 -10.46 -6.83
CA LEU A 126 3.35 -10.37 -6.85
C LEU A 126 3.87 -9.19 -6.01
N THR A 127 3.32 -7.99 -6.20
CA THR A 127 3.75 -6.79 -5.45
C THR A 127 3.48 -6.93 -3.96
N ARG A 128 2.39 -7.60 -3.55
CA ARG A 128 2.06 -7.88 -2.15
C ARG A 128 2.99 -8.91 -1.53
N TYR A 129 3.33 -10.00 -2.24
CA TYR A 129 4.31 -10.98 -1.78
C TYR A 129 5.69 -10.34 -1.64
N ARG A 130 6.14 -9.59 -2.65
CA ARG A 130 7.38 -8.81 -2.58
C ARG A 130 7.44 -7.92 -1.33
N SER A 131 6.38 -7.18 -1.05
CA SER A 131 6.27 -6.35 0.16
C SER A 131 6.34 -7.16 1.45
N THR A 132 5.87 -8.40 1.43
CA THR A 132 5.93 -9.30 2.57
C THR A 132 7.38 -9.75 2.81
N PHE A 133 8.09 -10.19 1.77
CA PHE A 133 9.51 -10.59 1.87
C PHE A 133 10.41 -9.43 2.30
N ILE A 134 10.16 -8.21 1.82
CA ILE A 134 10.90 -7.01 2.30
C ILE A 134 10.67 -6.79 3.81
N ARG A 135 9.46 -7.01 4.33
CA ARG A 135 9.19 -6.91 5.77
C ARG A 135 9.84 -8.02 6.57
N GLU A 136 9.84 -9.26 6.06
CA GLU A 136 10.53 -10.40 6.68
C GLU A 136 12.02 -10.14 6.74
N ARG A 137 12.64 -9.70 5.65
CA ARG A 137 14.03 -9.27 5.60
C ARG A 137 14.34 -8.19 6.65
N THR A 138 13.51 -7.16 6.75
CA THR A 138 13.67 -6.09 7.76
C THR A 138 13.60 -6.66 9.17
N THR A 139 12.73 -7.63 9.40
CA THR A 139 12.62 -8.32 10.70
C THR A 139 13.90 -9.09 11.04
N LEU A 140 14.49 -9.78 10.07
CA LEU A 140 15.77 -10.48 10.26
C LEU A 140 16.91 -9.49 10.52
N VAL A 141 16.99 -8.39 9.79
CA VAL A 141 17.98 -7.31 10.04
C VAL A 141 17.87 -6.77 11.47
N ASN A 142 16.65 -6.55 11.95
CA ASN A 142 16.42 -6.13 13.34
C ASN A 142 16.86 -7.20 14.35
N ARG A 143 16.72 -8.49 14.03
CA ARG A 143 17.24 -9.59 14.87
C ARG A 143 18.75 -9.59 14.89
N VAL A 144 19.43 -9.36 13.75
CA VAL A 144 20.88 -9.18 13.70
C VAL A 144 21.33 -8.03 14.60
N GLN A 145 20.68 -6.86 14.52
CA GLN A 145 20.97 -5.73 15.39
C GLN A 145 20.84 -6.09 16.86
N LYS A 146 19.76 -6.78 17.25
CA LYS A 146 19.52 -7.22 18.62
C LYS A 146 20.58 -8.22 19.10
N LEU A 147 21.02 -9.14 18.25
CA LEU A 147 22.08 -10.10 18.56
C LEU A 147 23.44 -9.40 18.76
N LEU A 148 23.73 -8.40 17.93
CA LEU A 148 24.95 -7.59 18.07
C LEU A 148 24.93 -6.76 19.37
N GLU A 149 23.76 -6.22 19.76
CA GLU A 149 23.58 -5.52 21.04
C GLU A 149 23.85 -6.44 22.23
N ASP A 150 23.43 -7.72 22.18
CA ASP A 150 23.71 -8.71 23.23
C ASP A 150 25.21 -9.02 23.34
N ALA A 151 25.92 -9.02 22.22
CA ALA A 151 27.38 -9.13 22.18
C ALA A 151 28.14 -7.83 22.53
N ASN A 152 27.44 -6.77 22.89
CA ASN A 152 27.95 -5.39 23.08
C ASN A 152 28.60 -4.79 21.82
N ILE A 153 28.17 -5.21 20.63
CA ILE A 153 28.59 -4.61 19.35
C ILE A 153 27.58 -3.54 18.96
N LYS A 154 28.00 -2.26 18.95
CA LYS A 154 27.14 -1.10 18.71
C LYS A 154 27.21 -0.60 17.25
N LEU A 155 27.36 -1.51 16.30
CA LEU A 155 27.55 -1.15 14.88
C LEU A 155 26.44 -0.24 14.33
N ALA A 156 25.18 -0.50 14.70
CA ALA A 156 24.03 0.31 14.26
C ALA A 156 24.01 1.75 14.83
N ALA A 157 24.77 2.04 15.88
CA ALA A 157 24.92 3.40 16.41
C ALA A 157 25.80 4.29 15.52
N VAL A 158 26.69 3.70 14.73
CA VAL A 158 27.63 4.41 13.86
C VAL A 158 27.27 4.27 12.39
N ALA A 159 26.91 3.05 11.95
CA ALA A 159 26.50 2.74 10.59
C ALA A 159 24.97 2.77 10.48
N SER A 160 24.44 3.63 9.62
CA SER A 160 23.00 3.71 9.36
C SER A 160 22.44 2.47 8.67
N ASP A 161 23.27 1.75 7.92
CA ASP A 161 22.97 0.49 7.28
C ASP A 161 24.05 -0.54 7.59
N ILE A 162 23.72 -1.50 8.45
CA ILE A 162 24.61 -2.60 8.85
C ILE A 162 24.67 -3.72 7.80
N MET A 163 23.75 -3.73 6.82
CA MET A 163 23.71 -4.69 5.72
C MET A 163 24.40 -4.15 4.46
N GLY A 164 24.86 -2.89 4.47
CA GLY A 164 25.65 -2.32 3.38
C GLY A 164 27.06 -2.91 3.31
N VAL A 165 27.82 -2.56 2.27
CA VAL A 165 29.14 -3.14 1.94
C VAL A 165 30.09 -3.17 3.14
N SER A 166 30.22 -2.09 3.89
CA SER A 166 31.11 -2.02 5.07
C SER A 166 30.58 -2.87 6.22
N GLY A 167 29.28 -2.79 6.52
CA GLY A 167 28.68 -3.57 7.60
C GLY A 167 28.77 -5.07 7.33
N ARG A 168 28.48 -5.52 6.12
CA ARG A 168 28.63 -6.92 5.72
C ARG A 168 30.09 -7.41 5.85
N ALA A 169 31.08 -6.61 5.43
CA ALA A 169 32.49 -6.96 5.59
C ALA A 169 32.88 -7.12 7.07
N MET A 170 32.43 -6.21 7.94
CA MET A 170 32.68 -6.29 9.40
C MET A 170 31.99 -7.50 10.01
N LEU A 171 30.74 -7.81 9.64
CA LEU A 171 30.01 -8.98 10.12
C LEU A 171 30.67 -10.28 9.66
N ALA A 172 31.13 -10.36 8.42
CA ALA A 172 31.88 -11.52 7.91
C ALA A 172 33.19 -11.73 8.67
N ALA A 173 33.95 -10.67 8.97
CA ALA A 173 35.15 -10.75 9.75
C ALA A 173 34.89 -11.21 11.21
N LEU A 174 33.82 -10.72 11.85
CA LEU A 174 33.37 -11.18 13.17
C LEU A 174 33.02 -12.68 13.16
N LEU A 175 32.38 -13.20 12.09
CA LEU A 175 32.10 -14.61 11.91
C LEU A 175 33.38 -15.44 11.73
N ALA A 176 34.36 -14.91 11.00
CA ALA A 176 35.69 -15.53 10.83
C ALA A 176 36.53 -15.55 12.13
N GLY A 177 36.06 -14.91 13.20
CA GLY A 177 36.72 -14.91 14.49
C GLY A 177 37.65 -13.73 14.72
N HIS A 178 37.70 -12.74 13.82
CA HIS A 178 38.47 -11.53 14.05
C HIS A 178 37.87 -10.76 15.24
N ALA A 179 38.69 -10.47 16.24
CA ALA A 179 38.26 -9.80 17.47
C ALA A 179 38.93 -8.43 17.68
N ASP A 180 39.91 -8.07 16.85
CA ASP A 180 40.56 -6.75 16.92
C ASP A 180 39.62 -5.65 16.38
N PRO A 181 39.14 -4.74 17.25
CA PRO A 181 38.21 -3.68 16.85
C PRO A 181 38.80 -2.75 15.79
N GLN A 182 40.12 -2.50 15.82
CA GLN A 182 40.77 -1.63 14.86
C GLN A 182 40.83 -2.26 13.47
N ALA A 183 41.20 -3.55 13.37
CA ALA A 183 41.19 -4.29 12.12
C ALA A 183 39.77 -4.38 11.52
N LEU A 184 38.75 -4.56 12.37
CA LEU A 184 37.36 -4.52 11.93
C LEU A 184 36.93 -3.15 11.41
N ALA A 185 37.33 -2.07 12.06
CA ALA A 185 37.01 -0.68 11.65
C ALA A 185 37.70 -0.31 10.34
N ASP A 186 38.86 -0.90 10.04
CA ASP A 186 39.59 -0.65 8.78
C ASP A 186 38.89 -1.22 7.55
N LEU A 187 37.92 -2.13 7.72
CA LEU A 187 37.04 -2.60 6.66
C LEU A 187 36.03 -1.53 6.18
N ALA A 188 35.99 -0.36 6.84
CA ALA A 188 35.09 0.73 6.47
C ALA A 188 35.41 1.28 5.06
N LYS A 189 34.37 1.42 4.24
CA LYS A 189 34.42 1.98 2.88
C LYS A 189 33.57 3.26 2.78
N GLY A 190 33.90 4.09 1.80
CA GLY A 190 33.15 5.32 1.51
C GLY A 190 33.06 6.26 2.71
N ARG A 191 31.86 6.75 3.03
CA ARG A 191 31.61 7.71 4.11
C ARG A 191 31.93 7.19 5.51
N LEU A 192 31.95 5.87 5.71
CA LEU A 192 32.26 5.28 7.02
C LEU A 192 33.77 5.36 7.35
N ARG A 193 34.65 5.61 6.36
CA ARG A 193 36.10 5.80 6.61
C ARG A 193 36.39 6.93 7.58
N SER A 194 35.64 8.02 7.53
CA SER A 194 35.79 9.15 8.45
C SER A 194 35.33 8.86 9.88
N LYS A 195 34.70 7.69 10.11
CA LYS A 195 34.17 7.27 11.41
C LYS A 195 34.93 6.07 12.01
N ARG A 196 36.12 5.73 11.50
CA ARG A 196 36.88 4.55 11.95
C ARG A 196 37.06 4.47 13.46
N ASP A 197 37.44 5.56 14.12
CA ASP A 197 37.63 5.59 15.58
C ASP A 197 36.32 5.28 16.34
N GLN A 198 35.20 5.78 15.81
CA GLN A 198 33.89 5.47 16.38
C GLN A 198 33.48 3.99 16.10
N LEU A 199 33.82 3.48 14.91
CA LEU A 199 33.60 2.08 14.56
C LEU A 199 34.43 1.13 15.41
N ALA A 200 35.72 1.43 15.65
CA ALA A 200 36.56 0.63 16.52
C ALA A 200 35.95 0.53 17.93
N LYS A 201 35.50 1.67 18.51
CA LYS A 201 34.79 1.64 19.80
C LYS A 201 33.46 0.89 19.75
N ALA A 202 32.71 0.96 18.66
CA ALA A 202 31.45 0.27 18.50
C ALA A 202 31.59 -1.23 18.25
N LEU A 203 32.73 -1.68 17.75
CA LEU A 203 33.04 -3.09 17.45
C LEU A 203 33.81 -3.77 18.59
N ASP A 204 34.15 -3.03 19.65
CA ASP A 204 34.74 -3.59 20.87
C ASP A 204 33.67 -4.29 21.71
N GLY A 205 33.48 -5.56 21.46
CA GLY A 205 32.49 -6.40 22.13
C GLY A 205 32.93 -7.83 22.29
N ARG A 206 32.03 -8.68 22.78
CA ARG A 206 32.33 -10.08 23.10
C ARG A 206 31.43 -11.03 22.31
N VAL A 207 31.84 -11.37 21.09
CA VAL A 207 31.12 -12.34 20.24
C VAL A 207 31.47 -13.75 20.66
N LYS A 208 30.52 -14.46 21.25
CA LYS A 208 30.61 -15.85 21.69
C LYS A 208 30.29 -16.82 20.54
N PRO A 209 30.63 -18.16 20.67
CA PRO A 209 30.34 -19.12 19.61
C PRO A 209 28.86 -19.20 19.22
N HIS A 210 27.93 -19.13 20.17
CA HIS A 210 26.50 -19.15 19.86
C HIS A 210 26.05 -17.88 19.12
N HIS A 211 26.65 -16.70 19.39
CA HIS A 211 26.38 -15.49 18.62
C HIS A 211 26.79 -15.65 17.16
N ARG A 212 27.95 -16.26 16.89
CA ARG A 212 28.43 -16.54 15.53
C ARG A 212 27.47 -17.49 14.81
N PHE A 213 27.09 -18.58 15.48
CA PHE A 213 26.13 -19.53 14.90
C PHE A 213 24.82 -18.84 14.50
N VAL A 214 24.17 -18.12 15.43
CA VAL A 214 22.89 -17.44 15.16
C VAL A 214 23.07 -16.35 14.10
N LEU A 215 24.18 -15.60 14.12
CA LEU A 215 24.47 -14.57 13.12
C LEU A 215 24.63 -15.18 11.72
N THR A 216 25.30 -16.31 11.59
CA THR A 216 25.44 -17.04 10.33
C THR A 216 24.08 -17.41 9.76
N GLU A 217 23.21 -18.03 10.57
CA GLU A 217 21.87 -18.42 10.14
C GLU A 217 21.01 -17.25 9.72
N LEU A 218 21.06 -16.14 10.49
CA LEU A 218 20.32 -14.92 10.14
C LEU A 218 20.80 -14.30 8.83
N LEU A 219 22.12 -14.27 8.60
CA LEU A 219 22.68 -13.72 7.36
C LEU A 219 22.34 -14.60 6.15
N CYS A 220 22.41 -15.92 6.27
CA CYS A 220 21.99 -16.85 5.22
C CYS A 220 20.50 -16.64 4.84
N GLN A 221 19.62 -16.48 5.84
CA GLN A 221 18.21 -16.19 5.58
C GLN A 221 18.00 -14.83 4.89
N ILE A 222 18.76 -13.80 5.29
CA ILE A 222 18.70 -12.48 4.65
C ILE A 222 19.12 -12.57 3.19
N ASP A 223 20.21 -13.29 2.90
CA ASP A 223 20.72 -13.46 1.52
C ASP A 223 19.71 -14.20 0.64
N SER A 224 19.11 -15.28 1.16
CA SER A 224 18.02 -15.99 0.46
C SER A 224 16.80 -15.10 0.18
N LEU A 225 16.43 -14.22 1.13
CA LEU A 225 15.35 -13.26 0.90
C LEU A 225 15.74 -12.18 -0.13
N ASP A 226 16.99 -11.72 -0.14
CA ASP A 226 17.48 -10.77 -1.13
C ASP A 226 17.40 -11.34 -2.55
N GLU A 227 17.81 -12.60 -2.73
CA GLU A 227 17.66 -13.33 -3.99
C GLU A 227 16.17 -13.52 -4.38
N THR A 228 15.33 -13.85 -3.40
CA THR A 228 13.89 -14.01 -3.65
C THR A 228 13.26 -12.70 -4.10
N ILE A 229 13.57 -11.60 -3.40
CA ILE A 229 13.08 -10.24 -3.77
C ILE A 229 13.54 -9.88 -5.18
N ALA A 230 14.80 -10.16 -5.55
CA ALA A 230 15.31 -9.89 -6.89
C ALA A 230 14.55 -10.68 -7.98
N ARG A 231 14.20 -11.96 -7.72
CA ARG A 231 13.36 -12.74 -8.65
C ARG A 231 11.95 -12.14 -8.79
N PHE A 232 11.37 -11.65 -7.70
CA PHE A 232 10.08 -10.96 -7.76
C PHE A 232 10.17 -9.64 -8.52
N ASP A 233 11.29 -8.89 -8.41
CA ASP A 233 11.50 -7.66 -9.16
C ASP A 233 11.46 -7.93 -10.68
N ILE A 234 12.16 -8.98 -11.13
CA ILE A 234 12.17 -9.40 -12.55
C ILE A 234 10.76 -9.78 -13.02
N GLN A 235 10.06 -10.63 -12.25
CA GLN A 235 8.72 -11.08 -12.62
C GLN A 235 7.68 -9.95 -12.63
N ILE A 236 7.81 -8.98 -11.69
CA ILE A 236 6.95 -7.79 -11.64
C ILE A 236 7.20 -6.92 -12.87
N GLU A 237 8.46 -6.73 -13.29
CA GLU A 237 8.81 -5.97 -14.48
C GLU A 237 8.14 -6.56 -15.74
N GLU A 238 8.20 -7.87 -15.92
CA GLU A 238 7.57 -8.56 -17.06
C GLU A 238 6.04 -8.38 -17.08
N ILE A 239 5.37 -8.64 -15.94
CA ILE A 239 3.89 -8.59 -15.85
C ILE A 239 3.38 -7.14 -15.84
N SER A 240 4.20 -6.16 -15.45
CA SER A 240 3.82 -4.75 -15.43
C SER A 240 3.76 -4.10 -16.80
N THR A 241 4.23 -4.76 -17.86
CA THR A 241 4.25 -4.22 -19.24
C THR A 241 2.92 -3.57 -19.68
N PRO A 242 1.73 -4.16 -19.45
CA PRO A 242 0.46 -3.52 -19.83
C PRO A 242 0.15 -2.22 -19.06
N PHE A 243 0.86 -1.97 -17.97
CA PHE A 243 0.68 -0.83 -17.07
C PHE A 243 1.83 0.18 -17.14
N GLU A 244 2.81 -0.03 -18.02
CA GLU A 244 4.05 0.75 -18.09
C GLU A 244 3.80 2.25 -18.23
N ALA A 245 2.84 2.65 -19.06
CA ALA A 245 2.48 4.07 -19.22
C ALA A 245 2.05 4.71 -17.89
N ALA A 246 1.21 4.03 -17.11
CA ALA A 246 0.76 4.53 -15.81
C ALA A 246 1.89 4.53 -14.78
N ILE A 247 2.73 3.50 -14.77
CA ILE A 247 3.89 3.38 -13.86
C ILE A 247 4.88 4.51 -14.12
N SER A 248 5.25 4.74 -15.40
CA SER A 248 6.17 5.81 -15.79
C SER A 248 5.64 7.20 -15.44
N LEU A 249 4.33 7.44 -15.58
CA LEU A 249 3.72 8.68 -15.12
C LEU A 249 3.92 8.87 -13.61
N LEU A 250 3.60 7.86 -12.80
CA LEU A 250 3.67 7.96 -11.35
C LEU A 250 5.10 8.08 -10.81
N ASP A 251 6.09 7.49 -11.49
CA ASP A 251 7.51 7.60 -11.13
C ASP A 251 8.03 9.06 -11.20
N THR A 252 7.34 9.94 -11.92
CA THR A 252 7.67 11.39 -11.95
C THR A 252 7.30 12.13 -10.66
N ILE A 253 6.49 11.55 -9.77
CA ILE A 253 6.07 12.20 -8.51
C ILE A 253 7.24 12.16 -7.51
N PRO A 254 7.65 13.30 -6.92
CA PRO A 254 8.69 13.32 -5.89
C PRO A 254 8.38 12.36 -4.72
N GLY A 255 9.28 11.39 -4.50
CA GLY A 255 9.13 10.38 -3.44
C GLY A 255 8.40 9.10 -3.87
N VAL A 256 7.96 9.02 -5.12
CA VAL A 256 7.43 7.81 -5.75
C VAL A 256 8.51 7.29 -6.70
N ALA A 257 9.16 6.20 -6.39
CA ALA A 257 10.07 5.50 -7.29
C ALA A 257 9.32 4.34 -7.96
N ARG A 258 9.88 3.80 -9.07
CA ARG A 258 9.27 2.72 -9.87
C ARG A 258 8.61 1.60 -9.02
N PRO A 259 9.27 1.00 -8.00
CA PRO A 259 8.63 -0.05 -7.20
C PRO A 259 7.41 0.44 -6.42
N THR A 260 7.38 1.72 -6.06
CA THR A 260 6.23 2.37 -5.40
C THR A 260 5.11 2.61 -6.39
N ALA A 261 5.43 3.07 -7.62
CA ALA A 261 4.49 3.26 -8.71
C ALA A 261 3.82 1.93 -9.10
N GLU A 262 4.60 0.85 -9.25
CA GLU A 262 4.10 -0.51 -9.51
C GLU A 262 3.08 -0.95 -8.46
N MET A 263 3.38 -0.76 -7.17
CA MET A 263 2.45 -1.09 -6.08
C MET A 263 1.18 -0.24 -6.11
N ILE A 264 1.29 1.05 -6.42
CA ILE A 264 0.11 1.93 -6.53
C ILE A 264 -0.76 1.45 -7.68
N VAL A 265 -0.19 1.25 -8.87
CA VAL A 265 -0.92 0.79 -10.06
C VAL A 265 -1.51 -0.60 -9.85
N ALA A 266 -0.80 -1.53 -9.22
CA ALA A 266 -1.33 -2.85 -8.86
C ALA A 266 -2.60 -2.76 -8.01
N GLU A 267 -2.66 -1.78 -7.10
CA GLU A 267 -3.81 -1.63 -6.20
C GLU A 267 -4.98 -0.83 -6.82
N ILE A 268 -4.70 0.23 -7.60
CA ILE A 268 -5.77 1.09 -8.15
C ILE A 268 -6.08 0.80 -9.63
N GLY A 269 -5.17 0.14 -10.37
CA GLY A 269 -5.27 -0.05 -11.82
C GLY A 269 -4.86 1.19 -12.62
N ALA A 270 -4.98 1.06 -13.95
CA ALA A 270 -4.73 2.15 -14.90
C ALA A 270 -6.03 2.78 -15.46
N ASP A 271 -7.18 2.22 -15.11
CA ASP A 271 -8.50 2.73 -15.51
C ASP A 271 -9.18 3.46 -14.35
N MET A 272 -9.16 4.78 -14.39
CA MET A 272 -9.75 5.64 -13.36
C MET A 272 -11.27 5.82 -13.49
N SER A 273 -11.90 5.38 -14.58
CA SER A 273 -13.37 5.44 -14.75
C SER A 273 -14.12 4.63 -13.69
N ARG A 274 -13.44 3.68 -13.08
CA ARG A 274 -13.95 2.81 -12.00
C ARG A 274 -14.18 3.52 -10.67
N PHE A 275 -13.57 4.67 -10.48
CA PHE A 275 -13.78 5.49 -9.31
C PHE A 275 -14.56 6.75 -9.72
N PRO A 276 -15.73 7.03 -9.10
CA PRO A 276 -16.54 8.19 -9.45
C PRO A 276 -15.77 9.52 -9.31
N SER A 277 -14.79 9.58 -8.43
CA SER A 277 -13.89 10.72 -8.27
C SER A 277 -12.61 10.34 -7.50
N ALA A 278 -11.61 11.22 -7.54
CA ALA A 278 -10.40 11.09 -6.74
C ALA A 278 -10.69 10.98 -5.22
N ASP A 279 -11.74 11.65 -4.72
CA ASP A 279 -12.15 11.57 -3.32
C ASP A 279 -12.73 10.20 -2.95
N HIS A 280 -13.44 9.55 -3.87
CA HIS A 280 -13.90 8.17 -3.69
C HIS A 280 -12.73 7.20 -3.61
N LEU A 281 -11.73 7.36 -4.48
CA LEU A 281 -10.48 6.59 -4.42
C LEU A 281 -9.76 6.80 -3.09
N ALA A 282 -9.59 8.05 -2.64
CA ALA A 282 -8.92 8.37 -1.39
C ALA A 282 -9.66 7.82 -0.15
N SER A 283 -10.98 7.82 -0.19
CA SER A 283 -11.83 7.21 0.85
C SER A 283 -11.67 5.68 0.88
N TRP A 284 -11.69 5.04 -0.30
CA TRP A 284 -11.48 3.60 -0.44
C TRP A 284 -10.07 3.19 0.03
N ALA A 285 -9.05 3.96 -0.28
CA ALA A 285 -7.69 3.73 0.17
C ALA A 285 -7.51 3.95 1.70
N GLY A 286 -8.44 4.61 2.35
CA GLY A 286 -8.37 4.93 3.77
C GLY A 286 -7.36 6.03 4.12
N VAL A 287 -7.09 6.95 3.18
CA VAL A 287 -6.20 8.11 3.39
C VAL A 287 -6.97 9.42 3.57
N SER A 288 -8.27 9.45 3.32
CA SER A 288 -9.15 10.58 3.62
C SER A 288 -9.48 10.68 5.11
N PRO A 289 -9.64 11.88 5.68
CA PRO A 289 -10.13 12.04 7.03
C PRO A 289 -11.55 11.50 7.16
N GLY A 290 -11.83 10.80 8.25
CA GLY A 290 -13.18 10.33 8.55
C GLY A 290 -14.10 11.51 8.86
N ASN A 291 -15.37 11.39 8.46
CA ASN A 291 -16.42 12.34 8.78
C ASN A 291 -17.33 11.74 9.85
N HIS A 292 -16.86 11.73 11.12
CA HIS A 292 -17.66 11.37 12.27
C HIS A 292 -18.23 12.64 12.89
N GLU A 293 -19.41 13.01 12.42
CA GLU A 293 -20.16 14.17 12.91
C GLU A 293 -21.51 13.71 13.45
N SER A 294 -21.91 14.24 14.60
CA SER A 294 -23.22 14.03 15.21
C SER A 294 -23.69 15.37 15.76
N ALA A 295 -24.91 15.78 15.40
CA ALA A 295 -25.53 17.03 15.83
C ALA A 295 -24.63 18.26 15.61
N GLY A 296 -23.97 18.37 14.43
CA GLY A 296 -23.08 19.49 14.09
C GLY A 296 -21.71 19.47 14.79
N LYS A 297 -21.45 18.46 15.65
CA LYS A 297 -20.16 18.34 16.35
C LYS A 297 -19.32 17.23 15.74
N ARG A 298 -18.13 17.59 15.24
CA ARG A 298 -17.16 16.64 14.72
C ARG A 298 -16.47 15.89 15.86
N THR A 299 -16.78 14.61 16.04
CA THR A 299 -16.25 13.78 17.12
C THR A 299 -14.88 13.20 16.80
N SER A 300 -14.58 12.86 15.55
CA SER A 300 -13.28 12.30 15.15
C SER A 300 -12.96 12.58 13.69
N GLY A 301 -11.69 12.93 13.42
CA GLY A 301 -11.10 12.99 12.08
C GLY A 301 -10.24 11.78 11.76
N LYS A 302 -10.36 10.67 12.48
CA LYS A 302 -9.61 9.43 12.25
C LYS A 302 -9.99 8.85 10.89
N THR A 303 -8.98 8.50 10.09
CA THR A 303 -9.20 7.84 8.79
C THR A 303 -9.89 6.49 8.97
N ARG A 304 -10.78 6.12 8.02
CA ARG A 304 -11.41 4.80 7.99
C ARG A 304 -10.38 3.70 7.69
N LYS A 305 -10.74 2.46 7.98
CA LYS A 305 -10.00 1.30 7.47
C LYS A 305 -10.19 1.25 5.95
N GLY A 306 -9.10 1.13 5.21
CA GLY A 306 -9.09 1.02 3.75
C GLY A 306 -8.07 -0.01 3.31
N ASN A 307 -7.64 0.07 2.05
CA ASN A 307 -6.63 -0.84 1.51
C ASN A 307 -5.29 -0.69 2.25
N ARG A 308 -4.91 -1.72 3.02
CA ARG A 308 -3.72 -1.71 3.88
C ARG A 308 -2.42 -1.57 3.08
N PHE A 309 -2.34 -2.24 1.93
CA PHE A 309 -1.13 -2.23 1.10
C PHE A 309 -0.93 -0.86 0.45
N LEU A 310 -1.97 -0.34 -0.20
CA LEU A 310 -1.93 0.99 -0.80
C LEU A 310 -1.62 2.08 0.24
N ARG A 311 -2.29 2.05 1.38
CA ARG A 311 -2.04 3.01 2.45
C ARG A 311 -0.59 2.96 2.94
N THR A 312 -0.01 1.77 3.09
CA THR A 312 1.37 1.62 3.57
C THR A 312 2.35 2.21 2.57
N VAL A 313 2.19 1.91 1.28
CA VAL A 313 3.09 2.42 0.24
C VAL A 313 2.97 3.94 0.07
N LEU A 314 1.76 4.48 0.13
CA LEU A 314 1.54 5.94 0.08
C LEU A 314 2.18 6.67 1.26
N VAL A 315 2.13 6.09 2.46
CA VAL A 315 2.82 6.65 3.64
C VAL A 315 4.33 6.62 3.46
N GLN A 316 4.90 5.56 2.89
CA GLN A 316 6.33 5.48 2.57
C GLN A 316 6.72 6.53 1.53
N ALA A 317 5.96 6.66 0.43
CA ALA A 317 6.14 7.70 -0.57
C ALA A 317 6.08 9.11 0.04
N ALA A 318 5.11 9.35 0.93
CA ALA A 318 4.97 10.63 1.62
C ALA A 318 6.17 10.95 2.53
N HIS A 319 6.77 9.95 3.18
CA HIS A 319 7.99 10.14 3.95
C HIS A 319 9.19 10.48 3.05
N ALA A 320 9.30 9.88 1.87
CA ALA A 320 10.34 10.20 0.89
C ALA A 320 10.12 11.62 0.32
N ALA A 321 8.89 11.94 -0.12
CA ALA A 321 8.52 13.26 -0.64
C ALA A 321 8.77 14.39 0.37
N ALA A 322 8.47 14.17 1.66
CA ALA A 322 8.71 15.14 2.72
C ALA A 322 10.20 15.50 2.92
N ARG A 323 11.11 14.60 2.51
CA ARG A 323 12.57 14.79 2.59
C ARG A 323 13.17 15.40 1.31
N THR A 324 12.45 15.36 0.20
CA THR A 324 12.90 15.95 -1.06
C THR A 324 12.89 17.49 -0.93
N ARG A 325 13.99 18.13 -1.32
CA ARG A 325 14.11 19.58 -1.17
C ARG A 325 13.36 20.32 -2.29
N SER A 326 12.88 21.51 -1.97
CA SER A 326 12.31 22.46 -2.94
C SER A 326 11.14 21.93 -3.76
N THR A 327 10.33 21.03 -3.19
CA THR A 327 9.13 20.50 -3.83
C THR A 327 7.85 20.94 -3.13
N TYR A 328 6.75 21.01 -3.88
CA TYR A 328 5.41 21.27 -3.36
C TYR A 328 5.05 20.33 -2.19
N LEU A 329 5.29 19.00 -2.35
CA LEU A 329 4.96 18.01 -1.34
C LEU A 329 5.77 18.21 -0.04
N SER A 330 7.04 18.60 -0.15
CA SER A 330 7.85 18.89 1.03
C SER A 330 7.43 20.19 1.73
N ALA A 331 7.01 21.21 0.97
CA ALA A 331 6.45 22.44 1.51
C ALA A 331 5.10 22.20 2.21
N GLN A 332 4.21 21.39 1.60
CA GLN A 332 2.96 20.94 2.19
C GLN A 332 3.19 20.23 3.53
N TYR A 333 4.13 19.28 3.54
CA TYR A 333 4.49 18.57 4.77
C TYR A 333 4.93 19.53 5.87
N ARG A 334 5.90 20.42 5.61
CA ARG A 334 6.43 21.37 6.61
C ARG A 334 5.33 22.26 7.17
N ARG A 335 4.49 22.84 6.29
CA ARG A 335 3.36 23.71 6.69
C ARG A 335 2.37 22.97 7.60
N LEU A 336 2.03 21.73 7.27
CA LEU A 336 1.08 20.92 8.04
C LEU A 336 1.69 20.35 9.32
N ALA A 337 2.96 19.95 9.30
CA ALA A 337 3.64 19.36 10.45
C ALA A 337 3.73 20.33 11.64
N THR A 338 3.96 21.62 11.37
CA THR A 338 3.99 22.68 12.39
C THR A 338 2.61 22.88 13.05
N ARG A 339 1.51 22.77 12.28
CA ARG A 339 0.14 23.08 12.75
C ARG A 339 -0.62 21.88 13.31
N ARG A 340 -0.40 20.69 12.74
CA ARG A 340 -1.22 19.47 12.96
C ARG A 340 -0.41 18.27 13.45
N GLY A 341 0.93 18.41 13.52
CA GLY A 341 1.87 17.36 13.90
C GLY A 341 2.27 16.44 12.74
N LYS A 342 3.43 15.79 12.87
CA LYS A 342 4.11 15.00 11.82
C LYS A 342 3.24 13.89 11.24
N LYS A 343 2.54 13.11 12.07
CA LYS A 343 1.73 11.96 11.62
C LYS A 343 0.57 12.39 10.72
N ARG A 344 -0.13 13.49 11.07
CA ARG A 344 -1.23 14.02 10.25
C ARG A 344 -0.71 14.65 8.96
N ALA A 345 0.44 15.32 9.00
CA ALA A 345 1.06 15.91 7.83
C ALA A 345 1.48 14.84 6.80
N ILE A 346 2.10 13.73 7.24
CA ILE A 346 2.41 12.60 6.34
C ILE A 346 1.16 12.01 5.70
N MET A 347 0.08 11.84 6.47
CA MET A 347 -1.18 11.32 5.91
C MET A 347 -1.80 12.28 4.87
N ALA A 348 -1.68 13.59 5.08
CA ALA A 348 -2.14 14.58 4.11
C ALA A 348 -1.30 14.56 2.82
N VAL A 349 0.02 14.39 2.93
CA VAL A 349 0.89 14.23 1.74
C VAL A 349 0.57 12.91 1.02
N ALA A 350 0.36 11.81 1.75
CA ALA A 350 -0.06 10.53 1.18
C ALA A 350 -1.40 10.66 0.42
N HIS A 351 -2.35 11.40 0.97
CA HIS A 351 -3.60 11.73 0.28
C HIS A 351 -3.33 12.53 -1.01
N SER A 352 -2.50 13.58 -0.95
CA SER A 352 -2.16 14.39 -2.13
C SER A 352 -1.48 13.57 -3.22
N ILE A 353 -0.56 12.66 -2.88
CA ILE A 353 0.07 11.74 -3.85
C ILE A 353 -0.99 10.89 -4.55
N LEU A 354 -1.96 10.34 -3.81
CA LEU A 354 -3.02 9.52 -4.41
C LEU A 354 -3.96 10.33 -5.32
N ILE A 355 -4.31 11.56 -4.93
CA ILE A 355 -5.11 12.47 -5.77
C ILE A 355 -4.36 12.84 -7.06
N MET A 356 -3.07 13.12 -6.96
CA MET A 356 -2.21 13.36 -8.12
C MET A 356 -2.17 12.13 -9.03
N ALA A 357 -1.93 10.93 -8.47
CA ALA A 357 -1.93 9.69 -9.21
C ALA A 357 -3.23 9.46 -10.00
N TYR A 358 -4.39 9.74 -9.38
CA TYR A 358 -5.69 9.65 -10.05
C TYR A 358 -5.76 10.54 -11.28
N TYR A 359 -5.46 11.84 -11.13
CA TYR A 359 -5.56 12.78 -12.25
C TYR A 359 -4.49 12.57 -13.32
N MET A 360 -3.27 12.19 -12.92
CA MET A 360 -2.19 11.89 -13.87
C MET A 360 -2.54 10.68 -14.75
N ILE A 361 -3.06 9.60 -14.17
CA ILE A 361 -3.50 8.43 -14.92
C ILE A 361 -4.72 8.78 -15.79
N GLN A 362 -5.69 9.51 -15.26
CA GLN A 362 -6.89 9.89 -16.00
C GLN A 362 -6.60 10.79 -17.21
N ARG A 363 -5.66 11.74 -17.06
CA ARG A 363 -5.31 12.74 -18.08
C ARG A 363 -4.15 12.33 -18.96
N GLN A 364 -3.43 11.25 -18.58
CA GLN A 364 -2.21 10.81 -19.22
C GLN A 364 -1.13 11.92 -19.25
N GLU A 365 -1.02 12.67 -18.15
CA GLU A 365 -0.06 13.76 -17.99
C GLU A 365 0.94 13.46 -16.87
N PRO A 366 2.26 13.73 -17.06
CA PRO A 366 3.27 13.58 -16.01
C PRO A 366 3.06 14.62 -14.90
N TYR A 367 3.71 14.37 -13.76
CA TYR A 367 3.71 15.30 -12.64
C TYR A 367 4.32 16.65 -13.05
N ARG A 368 3.66 17.74 -12.67
CA ARG A 368 4.17 19.11 -12.81
C ARG A 368 4.49 19.67 -11.44
N GLU A 369 5.79 19.93 -11.21
CA GLU A 369 6.25 20.47 -9.93
C GLU A 369 5.82 21.96 -9.78
N ALA A 370 5.09 22.23 -8.70
CA ALA A 370 4.62 23.58 -8.39
C ALA A 370 5.62 24.41 -7.55
N GLY A 371 6.71 23.77 -7.09
CA GLY A 371 7.75 24.42 -6.34
C GLY A 371 7.57 24.44 -4.82
N GLY A 372 8.71 24.60 -4.12
CA GLY A 372 8.73 24.63 -2.65
C GLY A 372 8.16 25.92 -2.04
N ASP A 373 8.02 26.95 -2.82
CA ASP A 373 7.51 28.29 -2.51
C ASP A 373 6.03 28.49 -2.88
N PHE A 374 5.39 27.47 -3.48
CA PHE A 374 3.99 27.52 -3.92
C PHE A 374 3.04 28.14 -2.88
N PHE A 375 3.15 27.75 -1.61
CA PHE A 375 2.28 28.26 -0.56
C PHE A 375 2.60 29.71 -0.16
N ASP A 376 3.82 30.16 -0.38
CA ASP A 376 4.22 31.55 -0.12
C ASP A 376 3.76 32.46 -1.26
N GLN A 377 3.73 31.96 -2.50
CA GLN A 377 3.20 32.65 -3.68
C GLN A 377 1.67 32.74 -3.70
N LEU A 378 0.94 31.82 -3.05
CA LEU A 378 -0.54 31.88 -2.95
C LEU A 378 -1.05 33.08 -2.16
N GLN A 379 -0.30 33.54 -1.16
CA GLN A 379 -0.67 34.67 -0.29
C GLN A 379 0.60 35.47 0.05
N PRO A 380 1.19 36.17 -0.94
CA PRO A 380 2.49 36.80 -0.78
C PRO A 380 2.48 37.90 0.29
N GLU A 381 1.42 38.71 0.36
CA GLU A 381 1.32 39.77 1.35
C GLU A 381 1.20 39.27 2.78
N ASP A 382 0.41 38.17 3.00
CA ASP A 382 0.30 37.57 4.34
C ASP A 382 1.61 36.90 4.76
N THR A 383 2.32 36.32 3.79
CA THR A 383 3.64 35.74 4.02
C THR A 383 4.66 36.83 4.36
N ALA A 384 4.70 37.93 3.62
CA ALA A 384 5.55 39.07 3.90
C ALA A 384 5.27 39.66 5.29
N ARG A 385 3.99 39.95 5.62
CA ARG A 385 3.60 40.43 6.97
C ARG A 385 4.04 39.51 8.10
N ARG A 386 3.93 38.20 7.90
CA ARG A 386 4.36 37.20 8.91
C ARG A 386 5.88 37.16 9.08
N LEU A 387 6.63 37.30 7.98
CA LEU A 387 8.10 37.33 8.02
C LEU A 387 8.61 38.60 8.68
N VAL A 388 8.02 39.77 8.38
CA VAL A 388 8.32 41.05 9.03
C VAL A 388 8.12 40.94 10.54
N LYS A 389 6.93 40.51 10.99
CA LYS A 389 6.66 40.32 12.44
C LYS A 389 7.66 39.41 13.12
N ARG A 390 8.14 38.37 12.42
CA ARG A 390 9.13 37.46 12.97
C ARG A 390 10.51 38.12 13.12
N LEU A 391 10.92 38.94 12.17
CA LEU A 391 12.16 39.70 12.21
C LEU A 391 12.11 40.81 13.29
N GLU A 392 10.98 41.52 13.38
CA GLU A 392 10.76 42.52 14.44
C GLU A 392 10.82 41.89 15.83
N HIS A 393 10.24 40.70 15.99
CA HIS A 393 10.33 39.97 17.27
C HIS A 393 11.77 39.52 17.64
N LEU A 394 12.66 39.40 16.64
CA LEU A 394 14.10 39.16 16.84
C LEU A 394 14.91 40.44 17.05
N GLY A 395 14.24 41.61 17.13
CA GLY A 395 14.88 42.90 17.40
C GLY A 395 15.32 43.68 16.14
N TYR A 396 14.90 43.26 14.95
CA TYR A 396 15.22 43.97 13.71
C TYR A 396 14.10 44.94 13.33
N HIS A 397 14.47 46.14 12.85
CA HIS A 397 13.52 47.04 12.19
C HIS A 397 13.46 46.71 10.69
N VAL A 398 12.30 46.38 10.18
CA VAL A 398 12.13 45.89 8.80
C VAL A 398 11.30 46.83 7.96
N THR A 399 11.88 47.31 6.86
CA THR A 399 11.18 48.10 5.84
C THR A 399 11.06 47.26 4.56
N LEU A 400 9.86 47.09 4.04
CA LEU A 400 9.60 46.39 2.78
C LEU A 400 9.57 47.38 1.61
N GLN A 401 10.32 47.06 0.56
CA GLN A 401 10.20 47.71 -0.74
C GLN A 401 9.78 46.64 -1.76
N SER A 402 8.70 46.88 -2.51
CA SER A 402 8.33 45.97 -3.59
C SER A 402 9.36 46.10 -4.71
N SER A 403 9.97 44.98 -5.13
CA SER A 403 10.68 44.97 -6.38
C SER A 403 9.64 45.06 -7.51
N SER A 404 9.46 46.24 -8.10
CA SER A 404 8.73 46.38 -9.34
C SER A 404 9.47 45.55 -10.40
N THR A 405 8.87 44.45 -10.83
CA THR A 405 9.31 43.76 -12.04
C THR A 405 8.97 44.68 -13.19
N GLU A 406 9.93 45.50 -13.64
CA GLU A 406 9.82 46.12 -14.96
C GLU A 406 9.62 44.99 -15.97
N ALA A 407 8.41 44.95 -16.54
CA ALA A 407 8.17 44.17 -17.72
C ALA A 407 9.08 44.75 -18.81
N MET A 408 10.14 44.05 -19.18
CA MET A 408 10.88 44.35 -20.37
C MET A 408 9.95 44.17 -21.58
N PRO A 409 9.98 45.12 -22.52
CA PRO A 409 9.10 45.22 -23.68
C PRO A 409 9.27 44.04 -24.66
#